data_2336f4a01f203c2eff27da91f0b7fcb1
#
_entry.id   2336f4a01f203c2eff27da91f0b7fcb1
#
_cell.length_a   1.000
_cell.length_b   1.000
_cell.length_c   1.000
_cell.angle_alpha   90.00
_cell.angle_beta   90.00
_cell.angle_gamma   90.00
#
_symmetry.space_group_name_H-M   'P 1'
#
loop_
_entity.id
_entity.type
_entity.pdbx_description
1 polymer ?
#
loop_
_entity_poly.entity_id
_entity_poly.type
_entity_poly.pdbx_seq_one_letter_code
_entity_poly.pdbx_strand_id
1 'polypeptide(L)'
;MNAGKYLIVFDINGTLIKRYHKYSEELKRYESMGIVADKVSGAFAFYDRPHLDVLLKFLKTHEVSYILWTTGMEKNAKIFVEHLESLGFDEHIGSYSQIDCKAGKYKIDSSADLWVKDLDIVAKDHGFDVERCILVDDSLDKSLYNQNLICCKEYDPENYDDDGIMEICRYLDAFIGCTKECIMKIMHNTA
;
A
#
# COMPACT_ATOMS: atom_id res chain seq x y z
N MET A 1 10.52 22.51 2.31
CA MET A 1 9.97 22.10 1.00
C MET A 1 10.66 20.81 0.60
N ASN A 2 9.90 19.76 0.34
CA ASN A 2 10.41 18.43 -0.09
C ASN A 2 10.58 18.32 -1.62
N ALA A 3 10.60 19.46 -2.32
CA ALA A 3 10.86 19.51 -3.75
C ALA A 3 12.19 18.82 -4.07
N GLY A 4 12.15 17.76 -4.87
CA GLY A 4 13.30 16.92 -5.21
C GLY A 4 13.42 15.60 -4.44
N LYS A 5 12.67 15.41 -3.35
CA LYS A 5 12.55 14.12 -2.65
C LYS A 5 11.42 13.26 -3.22
N TYR A 6 11.51 11.95 -3.00
CA TYR A 6 10.46 11.00 -3.39
C TYR A 6 9.50 10.75 -2.22
N LEU A 7 8.23 10.51 -2.57
CA LEU A 7 7.19 10.10 -1.64
C LEU A 7 6.57 8.78 -2.12
N ILE A 8 6.59 7.78 -1.26
CA ILE A 8 5.94 6.50 -1.53
C ILE A 8 4.67 6.43 -0.70
N VAL A 9 3.55 6.11 -1.35
CA VAL A 9 2.25 5.92 -0.70
C VAL A 9 1.91 4.45 -0.76
N PHE A 10 1.84 3.79 0.38
CA PHE A 10 1.51 2.38 0.47
C PHE A 10 0.03 2.17 0.79
N ASP A 11 -0.68 1.38 -0.01
CA ASP A 11 -1.86 0.70 0.49
C ASP A 11 -1.48 -0.27 1.61
N ILE A 12 -2.44 -0.57 2.47
CA ILE A 12 -2.21 -1.41 3.64
C ILE A 12 -2.68 -2.85 3.39
N ASN A 13 -3.99 -3.03 3.18
CA ASN A 13 -4.59 -4.37 3.12
C ASN A 13 -4.52 -4.99 1.74
N GLY A 14 -3.83 -6.08 1.59
CA GLY A 14 -3.52 -6.75 0.33
C GLY A 14 -2.13 -6.38 -0.20
N THR A 15 -1.55 -5.27 0.29
CA THR A 15 -0.23 -4.78 -0.12
C THR A 15 0.85 -5.07 0.90
N LEU A 16 0.73 -4.57 2.13
CA LEU A 16 1.72 -4.78 3.20
C LEU A 16 1.31 -5.89 4.17
N ILE A 17 0.01 -5.99 4.43
CA ILE A 17 -0.57 -7.00 5.31
C ILE A 17 -1.85 -7.55 4.68
N LYS A 18 -2.29 -8.72 5.13
CA LYS A 18 -3.65 -9.18 4.90
C LYS A 18 -4.40 -9.21 6.22
N ARG A 19 -5.62 -8.68 6.21
CA ARG A 19 -6.45 -8.67 7.39
C ARG A 19 -7.79 -9.35 7.14
N TYR A 20 -8.28 -10.06 8.13
CA TYR A 20 -9.62 -10.63 8.12
C TYR A 20 -10.37 -10.23 9.40
N HIS A 21 -11.69 -10.09 9.28
CA HIS A 21 -12.51 -9.94 10.46
C HIS A 21 -12.54 -11.27 11.22
N LYS A 22 -12.41 -11.24 12.56
CA LYS A 22 -12.33 -12.44 13.42
C LYS A 22 -13.49 -13.44 13.29
N TYR A 23 -14.58 -13.03 12.64
CA TYR A 23 -15.75 -13.89 12.36
C TYR A 23 -15.94 -14.18 10.88
N SER A 24 -14.96 -13.86 10.03
CA SER A 24 -15.05 -14.15 8.60
C SER A 24 -14.85 -15.64 8.31
N GLU A 25 -15.43 -16.11 7.22
CA GLU A 25 -15.26 -17.49 6.77
C GLU A 25 -13.82 -17.75 6.26
N GLU A 26 -13.19 -16.72 5.71
CA GLU A 26 -11.80 -16.77 5.28
C GLU A 26 -10.87 -17.06 6.46
N LEU A 27 -11.05 -16.39 7.59
CA LEU A 27 -10.23 -16.64 8.78
C LEU A 27 -10.41 -18.08 9.27
N LYS A 28 -11.65 -18.57 9.36
CA LYS A 28 -11.92 -19.95 9.75
C LYS A 28 -11.28 -20.96 8.81
N ARG A 29 -11.28 -20.66 7.49
CA ARG A 29 -10.63 -21.48 6.49
C ARG A 29 -9.12 -21.55 6.75
N TYR A 30 -8.43 -20.40 6.95
CA TYR A 30 -7.00 -20.37 7.27
C TYR A 30 -6.68 -21.12 8.56
N GLU A 31 -7.46 -20.92 9.62
CA GLU A 31 -7.31 -21.66 10.88
C GLU A 31 -7.42 -23.18 10.66
N SER A 32 -8.37 -23.63 9.81
CA SER A 32 -8.55 -25.05 9.47
C SER A 32 -7.36 -25.63 8.69
N MET A 33 -6.61 -24.79 7.98
CA MET A 33 -5.39 -25.13 7.23
C MET A 33 -4.13 -25.02 8.10
N GLY A 34 -4.26 -24.57 9.35
CA GLY A 34 -3.12 -24.36 10.24
C GLY A 34 -2.35 -23.06 9.97
N ILE A 35 -2.91 -22.15 9.17
CA ILE A 35 -2.34 -20.83 8.91
C ILE A 35 -2.74 -19.91 10.05
N VAL A 36 -1.77 -19.53 10.87
CA VAL A 36 -2.00 -18.74 12.09
C VAL A 36 -1.72 -17.28 11.81
N ALA A 37 -2.62 -16.40 12.27
CA ALA A 37 -2.42 -14.97 12.19
C ALA A 37 -1.23 -14.51 13.05
N ASP A 38 -0.43 -13.57 12.53
CA ASP A 38 0.71 -13.00 13.25
C ASP A 38 0.25 -12.17 14.45
N LYS A 39 -0.91 -11.50 14.31
CA LYS A 39 -1.51 -10.72 15.39
C LYS A 39 -3.03 -10.72 15.33
N VAL A 40 -3.66 -10.71 16.48
CA VAL A 40 -5.09 -10.44 16.62
C VAL A 40 -5.27 -9.17 17.44
N SER A 41 -5.96 -8.18 16.91
CA SER A 41 -6.25 -6.91 17.60
C SER A 41 -7.67 -6.44 17.30
N GLY A 42 -8.43 -6.17 18.33
CA GLY A 42 -9.82 -5.75 18.21
C GLY A 42 -10.69 -6.80 17.50
N ALA A 43 -11.21 -6.43 16.33
CA ALA A 43 -12.06 -7.29 15.51
C ALA A 43 -11.30 -7.96 14.36
N PHE A 44 -9.97 -7.80 14.27
CA PHE A 44 -9.18 -8.22 13.12
C PHE A 44 -8.07 -9.20 13.50
N ALA A 45 -7.83 -10.16 12.60
CA ALA A 45 -6.64 -10.99 12.54
C ALA A 45 -5.76 -10.47 11.40
N PHE A 46 -4.47 -10.32 11.64
CA PHE A 46 -3.48 -9.79 10.72
C PHE A 46 -2.49 -10.87 10.31
N TYR A 47 -2.16 -10.88 9.05
CA TYR A 47 -1.11 -11.68 8.44
C TYR A 47 -0.12 -10.72 7.80
N ASP A 48 1.11 -10.75 8.25
CA ASP A 48 2.16 -9.85 7.80
C ASP A 48 2.78 -10.40 6.52
N ARG A 49 2.88 -9.56 5.48
CA ARG A 49 3.50 -9.99 4.24
C ARG A 49 4.98 -10.31 4.47
N PRO A 50 5.53 -11.39 3.91
CA PRO A 50 6.95 -11.71 4.02
C PRO A 50 7.84 -10.54 3.57
N HIS A 51 9.02 -10.42 4.16
CA HIS A 51 10.07 -9.46 3.79
C HIS A 51 9.76 -7.97 4.07
N LEU A 52 8.84 -7.63 4.98
CA LEU A 52 8.59 -6.23 5.39
C LEU A 52 9.85 -5.56 5.96
N ASP A 53 10.72 -6.29 6.62
CA ASP A 53 12.02 -5.82 7.11
C ASP A 53 12.95 -5.38 5.97
N VAL A 54 12.89 -6.06 4.82
CA VAL A 54 13.64 -5.66 3.61
C VAL A 54 13.13 -4.34 3.06
N LEU A 55 11.79 -4.15 3.05
CA LEU A 55 11.18 -2.88 2.64
C LEU A 55 11.59 -1.74 3.57
N LEU A 56 11.52 -1.94 4.88
CA LEU A 56 11.96 -0.93 5.86
C LEU A 56 13.42 -0.55 5.68
N LYS A 57 14.29 -1.55 5.46
CA LYS A 57 15.70 -1.29 5.17
C LYS A 57 15.87 -0.51 3.86
N PHE A 58 15.10 -0.82 2.83
CA PHE A 58 15.10 -0.11 1.56
C PHE A 58 14.73 1.37 1.77
N LEU A 59 13.60 1.64 2.43
CA LEU A 59 13.11 3.01 2.70
C LEU A 59 14.16 3.85 3.43
N LYS A 60 14.79 3.28 4.44
CA LYS A 60 15.85 3.93 5.22
C LYS A 60 17.12 4.17 4.40
N THR A 61 17.53 3.19 3.58
CA THR A 61 18.75 3.31 2.76
C THR A 61 18.64 4.40 1.70
N HIS A 62 17.45 4.57 1.10
CA HIS A 62 17.19 5.57 0.09
C HIS A 62 16.71 6.91 0.67
N GLU A 63 16.57 7.03 2.00
CA GLU A 63 16.10 8.24 2.70
C GLU A 63 14.77 8.78 2.10
N VAL A 64 13.88 7.91 1.67
CA VAL A 64 12.59 8.28 1.08
C VAL A 64 11.52 8.43 2.14
N SER A 65 10.64 9.41 1.97
CA SER A 65 9.46 9.57 2.80
C SER A 65 8.35 8.62 2.37
N TYR A 66 7.54 8.16 3.30
CA TYR A 66 6.40 7.32 2.95
C TYR A 66 5.16 7.64 3.78
N ILE A 67 4.00 7.27 3.23
CA ILE A 67 2.66 7.42 3.78
C ILE A 67 1.97 6.07 3.76
N LEU A 68 1.11 5.83 4.75
CA LEU A 68 0.22 4.68 4.82
C LEU A 68 -1.20 5.12 4.46
N TRP A 69 -1.81 4.55 3.43
CA TRP A 69 -3.16 4.94 2.98
C TRP A 69 -4.05 3.72 2.73
N THR A 70 -5.14 3.61 3.46
CA THR A 70 -6.13 2.55 3.26
C THR A 70 -7.47 3.13 2.79
N THR A 71 -8.21 2.39 1.95
CA THR A 71 -9.61 2.71 1.64
C THR A 71 -10.58 2.27 2.75
N GLY A 72 -10.06 1.73 3.86
CA GLY A 72 -10.86 1.39 5.03
C GLY A 72 -11.33 2.61 5.81
N MET A 73 -12.45 2.45 6.54
CA MET A 73 -12.97 3.50 7.41
C MET A 73 -11.92 3.93 8.45
N GLU A 74 -11.90 5.22 8.81
CA GLU A 74 -10.94 5.84 9.72
C GLU A 74 -10.75 5.06 11.04
N LYS A 75 -11.85 4.62 11.69
CA LYS A 75 -11.80 3.83 12.93
C LYS A 75 -11.01 2.51 12.80
N ASN A 76 -10.99 1.92 11.61
CA ASN A 76 -10.26 0.70 11.32
C ASN A 76 -8.83 1.02 10.86
N ALA A 77 -8.64 2.10 10.10
CA ALA A 77 -7.34 2.56 9.63
C ALA A 77 -6.35 2.72 10.79
N LYS A 78 -6.79 3.32 11.89
CA LYS A 78 -5.98 3.48 13.09
C LYS A 78 -5.39 2.15 13.60
N ILE A 79 -6.21 1.10 13.68
CA ILE A 79 -5.76 -0.23 14.14
C ILE A 79 -4.73 -0.83 13.17
N PHE A 80 -4.90 -0.60 11.86
CA PHE A 80 -3.97 -1.10 10.84
C PHE A 80 -2.63 -0.36 10.89
N VAL A 81 -2.66 0.96 11.07
CA VAL A 81 -1.46 1.78 11.23
C VAL A 81 -0.71 1.40 12.50
N GLU A 82 -1.39 1.32 13.65
CA GLU A 82 -0.79 0.87 14.92
C GLU A 82 -0.14 -0.52 14.82
N HIS A 83 -0.72 -1.42 13.99
CA HIS A 83 -0.10 -2.70 13.74
C HIS A 83 1.19 -2.55 12.93
N LEU A 84 1.18 -1.81 11.82
CA LEU A 84 2.37 -1.56 11.00
C LEU A 84 3.46 -0.81 11.77
N GLU A 85 3.10 0.17 12.60
CA GLU A 85 4.06 0.85 13.49
C GLU A 85 4.75 -0.15 14.42
N SER A 86 4.02 -1.15 14.95
CA SER A 86 4.60 -2.20 15.78
C SER A 86 5.57 -3.13 15.03
N LEU A 87 5.54 -3.12 13.69
CA LEU A 87 6.48 -3.83 12.79
C LEU A 87 7.66 -2.95 12.33
N GLY A 88 7.69 -1.67 12.74
CA GLY A 88 8.75 -0.73 12.41
C GLY A 88 8.40 0.32 11.35
N PHE A 89 7.13 0.41 10.92
CA PHE A 89 6.66 1.48 10.01
C PHE A 89 6.27 2.76 10.77
N ASP A 90 6.97 3.11 11.82
CA ASP A 90 6.70 4.27 12.69
C ASP A 90 7.30 5.60 12.18
N GLU A 91 8.15 5.56 11.15
CA GLU A 91 8.72 6.75 10.50
C GLU A 91 7.87 7.29 9.33
N HIS A 92 6.62 6.83 9.16
CA HIS A 92 5.72 7.39 8.14
C HIS A 92 5.39 8.85 8.44
N ILE A 93 5.30 9.69 7.39
CA ILE A 93 5.02 11.12 7.55
C ILE A 93 3.53 11.46 7.60
N GLY A 94 2.65 10.47 7.44
CA GLY A 94 1.20 10.61 7.53
C GLY A 94 0.48 9.29 7.31
N SER A 95 -0.76 9.23 7.77
CA SER A 95 -1.67 8.12 7.50
C SER A 95 -3.01 8.65 7.01
N TYR A 96 -3.58 7.99 6.01
CA TYR A 96 -4.81 8.37 5.32
C TYR A 96 -5.79 7.20 5.31
N SER A 97 -7.06 7.52 5.26
CA SER A 97 -8.17 6.56 5.30
C SER A 97 -9.17 6.80 4.17
N GLN A 98 -10.32 6.14 4.24
CA GLN A 98 -11.40 6.29 3.26
C GLN A 98 -11.88 7.74 3.11
N ILE A 99 -11.90 8.52 4.20
CA ILE A 99 -12.38 9.92 4.19
C ILE A 99 -11.51 10.82 3.30
N ASP A 100 -10.25 10.44 3.11
CA ASP A 100 -9.27 11.17 2.30
C ASP A 100 -9.29 10.73 0.83
N CYS A 101 -10.08 9.70 0.50
CA CYS A 101 -10.23 9.20 -0.85
C CYS A 101 -11.23 10.03 -1.65
N LYS A 102 -11.05 10.08 -2.97
CA LYS A 102 -12.07 10.59 -3.88
C LYS A 102 -13.07 9.49 -4.23
N ALA A 103 -14.35 9.85 -4.36
CA ALA A 103 -15.34 8.95 -4.92
C ALA A 103 -15.07 8.73 -6.41
N GLY A 104 -14.78 7.49 -6.80
CA GLY A 104 -14.55 7.11 -8.19
C GLY A 104 -15.85 6.90 -8.96
N LYS A 105 -15.82 7.16 -10.27
CA LYS A 105 -17.00 7.10 -11.14
C LYS A 105 -17.14 5.81 -11.94
N TYR A 106 -16.21 4.86 -11.83
CA TYR A 106 -16.13 3.72 -12.75
C TYR A 106 -16.14 2.37 -12.04
N LYS A 107 -17.32 1.87 -11.77
CA LYS A 107 -17.59 0.43 -11.84
C LYS A 107 -18.92 0.25 -12.58
N ILE A 108 -18.83 -0.36 -13.75
CA ILE A 108 -19.99 -0.62 -14.62
C ILE A 108 -20.99 -1.59 -13.98
N ASP A 109 -20.62 -2.28 -12.89
CA ASP A 109 -21.41 -3.42 -12.37
C ASP A 109 -21.38 -3.66 -10.86
N SER A 110 -21.02 -2.69 -10.01
CA SER A 110 -21.10 -2.89 -8.57
C SER A 110 -21.81 -1.75 -7.85
N SER A 111 -22.72 -2.11 -6.94
CA SER A 111 -23.40 -1.20 -6.00
C SER A 111 -22.45 -0.65 -4.90
N ALA A 112 -21.15 -0.91 -4.97
CA ALA A 112 -20.17 -0.44 -4.00
C ALA A 112 -19.46 0.82 -4.53
N ASP A 113 -19.34 1.82 -3.66
CA ASP A 113 -18.56 3.02 -3.94
C ASP A 113 -17.11 2.65 -4.21
N LEU A 114 -16.57 3.14 -5.32
CA LEU A 114 -15.15 3.05 -5.61
C LEU A 114 -14.43 4.20 -4.92
N TRP A 115 -13.45 3.89 -4.10
CA TRP A 115 -12.62 4.86 -3.40
C TRP A 115 -11.24 4.95 -4.04
N VAL A 116 -10.90 6.14 -4.56
CA VAL A 116 -9.68 6.38 -5.33
C VAL A 116 -8.71 7.22 -4.51
N LYS A 117 -7.46 6.80 -4.47
CA LYS A 117 -6.34 7.50 -3.84
C LYS A 117 -5.72 8.45 -4.86
N ASP A 118 -5.82 9.75 -4.59
CA ASP A 118 -5.29 10.80 -5.45
C ASP A 118 -3.98 11.34 -4.89
N LEU A 119 -2.87 11.07 -5.57
CA LEU A 119 -1.54 11.51 -5.15
C LEU A 119 -1.38 13.03 -5.06
N ASP A 120 -2.20 13.83 -5.78
CA ASP A 120 -2.18 15.28 -5.66
C ASP A 120 -2.51 15.76 -4.24
N ILE A 121 -3.36 15.01 -3.51
CA ILE A 121 -3.73 15.35 -2.13
C ILE A 121 -2.48 15.27 -1.24
N VAL A 122 -1.84 14.13 -1.21
CA VAL A 122 -0.67 13.90 -0.33
C VAL A 122 0.56 14.71 -0.77
N ALA A 123 0.74 14.91 -2.08
CA ALA A 123 1.80 15.74 -2.61
C ALA A 123 1.65 17.19 -2.12
N LYS A 124 0.45 17.74 -2.18
CA LYS A 124 0.13 19.08 -1.70
C LYS A 124 0.27 19.21 -0.19
N ASP A 125 -0.29 18.26 0.57
CA ASP A 125 -0.29 18.30 2.03
C ASP A 125 1.12 18.28 2.62
N HIS A 126 2.04 17.54 1.97
CA HIS A 126 3.41 17.35 2.45
C HIS A 126 4.48 18.12 1.64
N GLY A 127 4.08 18.88 0.62
CA GLY A 127 4.98 19.74 -0.17
C GLY A 127 5.93 18.96 -1.07
N PHE A 128 5.48 17.85 -1.65
CA PHE A 128 6.19 17.08 -2.67
C PHE A 128 5.78 17.49 -4.08
N ASP A 129 6.63 17.18 -5.06
CA ASP A 129 6.26 17.19 -6.46
C ASP A 129 5.50 15.90 -6.77
N VAL A 130 4.27 15.99 -7.29
CA VAL A 130 3.44 14.82 -7.59
C VAL A 130 4.10 13.84 -8.56
N GLU A 131 4.95 14.31 -9.46
CA GLU A 131 5.73 13.47 -10.37
C GLU A 131 6.77 12.60 -9.63
N ARG A 132 7.08 12.94 -8.38
CA ARG A 132 7.96 12.18 -7.49
C ARG A 132 7.20 11.41 -6.41
N CYS A 133 5.88 11.39 -6.50
CA CYS A 133 5.02 10.56 -5.68
C CYS A 133 4.67 9.29 -6.45
N ILE A 134 4.59 8.16 -5.75
CA ILE A 134 4.17 6.88 -6.33
C ILE A 134 3.26 6.15 -5.35
N LEU A 135 2.16 5.60 -5.87
CA LEU A 135 1.27 4.70 -5.15
C LEU A 135 1.77 3.26 -5.34
N VAL A 136 1.78 2.49 -4.26
CA VAL A 136 1.96 1.03 -4.26
C VAL A 136 0.66 0.44 -3.73
N ASP A 137 -0.07 -0.28 -4.57
CA ASP A 137 -1.40 -0.82 -4.27
C ASP A 137 -1.61 -2.16 -4.99
N ASP A 138 -2.40 -3.05 -4.42
CA ASP A 138 -2.79 -4.33 -5.03
C ASP A 138 -3.91 -4.18 -6.07
N SER A 139 -4.54 -3.01 -6.15
CA SER A 139 -5.72 -2.78 -6.97
C SER A 139 -5.58 -1.55 -7.88
N LEU A 140 -5.59 -1.77 -9.19
CA LEU A 140 -5.58 -0.69 -10.21
C LEU A 140 -6.75 0.28 -10.03
N ASP A 141 -7.91 -0.22 -9.61
CA ASP A 141 -9.13 0.56 -9.45
C ASP A 141 -9.01 1.68 -8.41
N LYS A 142 -8.06 1.56 -7.47
CA LYS A 142 -7.84 2.55 -6.42
C LYS A 142 -6.94 3.70 -6.85
N SER A 143 -6.42 3.68 -8.07
CA SER A 143 -5.52 4.69 -8.63
C SER A 143 -6.19 5.53 -9.70
N LEU A 144 -5.79 6.80 -9.81
CA LEU A 144 -6.14 7.63 -10.97
C LEU A 144 -5.27 7.23 -12.17
N TYR A 145 -5.84 7.34 -13.38
CA TYR A 145 -5.21 6.90 -14.63
C TYR A 145 -3.83 7.54 -14.91
N ASN A 146 -3.61 8.77 -14.46
CA ASN A 146 -2.41 9.54 -14.82
C ASN A 146 -1.38 9.67 -13.67
N GLN A 147 -1.48 8.85 -12.62
CA GLN A 147 -0.51 8.91 -11.53
C GLN A 147 0.45 7.72 -11.55
N ASN A 148 1.63 7.89 -10.93
CA ASN A 148 2.59 6.81 -10.82
C ASN A 148 2.04 5.72 -9.89
N LEU A 149 2.06 4.48 -10.38
CA LEU A 149 1.55 3.31 -9.67
C LEU A 149 2.46 2.11 -9.84
N ILE A 150 2.77 1.43 -8.76
CA ILE A 150 3.20 0.04 -8.75
C ILE A 150 1.99 -0.78 -8.34
N CYS A 151 1.39 -1.50 -9.30
CA CYS A 151 0.34 -2.45 -9.00
C CYS A 151 0.98 -3.79 -8.64
N CYS A 152 1.01 -4.10 -7.36
CA CYS A 152 1.55 -5.38 -6.88
C CYS A 152 0.48 -6.47 -6.86
N LYS A 153 0.92 -7.73 -6.82
CA LYS A 153 0.01 -8.84 -6.58
C LYS A 153 -0.53 -8.75 -5.15
N GLU A 154 -1.85 -8.94 -5.02
CA GLU A 154 -2.48 -9.03 -3.70
C GLU A 154 -1.83 -10.14 -2.86
N TYR A 155 -1.48 -9.82 -1.63
CA TYR A 155 -0.90 -10.78 -0.70
C TYR A 155 -1.96 -11.79 -0.24
N ASP A 156 -1.60 -13.08 -0.33
CA ASP A 156 -2.36 -14.20 0.16
C ASP A 156 -1.54 -14.99 1.17
N PRO A 157 -1.98 -15.12 2.45
CA PRO A 157 -1.29 -15.89 3.48
C PRO A 157 -1.07 -17.39 3.15
N GLU A 158 -1.78 -17.94 2.15
CA GLU A 158 -1.52 -19.29 1.67
C GLU A 158 -0.24 -19.40 0.83
N ASN A 159 0.25 -18.26 0.32
CA ASN A 159 1.49 -18.21 -0.45
C ASN A 159 2.68 -17.99 0.47
N TYR A 160 3.26 -19.08 0.98
CA TYR A 160 4.40 -19.04 1.88
C TYR A 160 5.70 -18.51 1.23
N ASP A 161 5.79 -18.58 -0.09
CA ASP A 161 6.94 -18.11 -0.88
C ASP A 161 6.65 -16.73 -1.53
N ASP A 162 5.82 -15.88 -0.89
CA ASP A 162 5.50 -14.55 -1.42
C ASP A 162 6.75 -13.67 -1.42
N ASP A 163 7.15 -13.24 -2.62
CA ASP A 163 8.28 -12.34 -2.88
C ASP A 163 7.84 -10.93 -3.29
N GLY A 164 6.55 -10.62 -3.14
CA GLY A 164 5.96 -9.37 -3.61
C GLY A 164 6.61 -8.13 -3.03
N ILE A 165 7.09 -8.16 -1.77
CA ILE A 165 7.86 -7.04 -1.20
C ILE A 165 9.21 -6.87 -1.94
N MET A 166 9.86 -7.96 -2.32
CA MET A 166 11.11 -7.89 -3.09
C MET A 166 10.87 -7.29 -4.48
N GLU A 167 9.75 -7.62 -5.11
CA GLU A 167 9.34 -7.01 -6.38
C GLU A 167 9.04 -5.52 -6.22
N ILE A 168 8.29 -5.13 -5.19
CA ILE A 168 8.02 -3.74 -4.87
C ILE A 168 9.34 -2.96 -4.70
N CYS A 169 10.29 -3.47 -3.93
CA CYS A 169 11.59 -2.81 -3.74
C CYS A 169 12.33 -2.62 -5.07
N ARG A 170 12.32 -3.62 -5.96
CA ARG A 170 12.95 -3.53 -7.28
C ARG A 170 12.31 -2.45 -8.16
N TYR A 171 10.98 -2.34 -8.17
CA TYR A 171 10.27 -1.30 -8.92
C TYR A 171 10.49 0.09 -8.32
N LEU A 172 10.52 0.21 -7.00
CA LEU A 172 10.84 1.45 -6.31
C LEU A 172 12.27 1.92 -6.60
N ASP A 173 13.23 1.01 -6.61
CA ASP A 173 14.63 1.34 -6.96
C ASP A 173 14.72 1.88 -8.38
N ALA A 174 14.03 1.26 -9.33
CA ALA A 174 13.93 1.75 -10.70
C ALA A 174 13.26 3.13 -10.77
N PHE A 175 12.20 3.37 -10.00
CA PHE A 175 11.51 4.66 -9.95
C PHE A 175 12.39 5.77 -9.37
N ILE A 176 13.11 5.50 -8.27
CA ILE A 176 14.00 6.47 -7.62
C ILE A 176 15.24 6.74 -8.47
N GLY A 177 15.79 5.71 -9.13
CA GLY A 177 16.98 5.82 -9.98
C GLY A 177 16.72 6.41 -11.37
N CYS A 178 15.46 6.58 -11.75
CA CYS A 178 15.09 6.99 -13.10
C CYS A 178 15.00 8.51 -13.26
N THR A 179 15.55 9.02 -14.36
CA THR A 179 15.22 10.37 -14.86
C THR A 179 13.81 10.35 -15.46
N LYS A 180 13.14 11.52 -15.56
CA LYS A 180 11.73 11.67 -16.05
C LYS A 180 11.42 10.87 -17.34
N GLU A 181 12.40 10.68 -18.24
CA GLU A 181 12.20 9.93 -19.49
C GLU A 181 12.10 8.41 -19.32
N CYS A 182 12.62 7.85 -18.23
CA CYS A 182 12.56 6.41 -17.94
C CYS A 182 11.22 5.97 -17.34
N ILE A 183 10.58 6.83 -16.54
CA ILE A 183 9.35 6.52 -15.81
C ILE A 183 8.22 6.14 -16.78
N MET A 184 8.10 6.86 -17.89
CA MET A 184 7.09 6.59 -18.93
C MET A 184 7.25 5.22 -19.59
N LYS A 185 8.47 4.66 -19.65
CA LYS A 185 8.73 3.34 -20.25
C LYS A 185 8.41 2.18 -19.32
N ILE A 186 8.57 2.34 -18.02
CA ILE A 186 8.27 1.30 -17.03
C ILE A 186 6.77 1.06 -16.96
N MET A 187 5.96 2.13 -17.04
CA MET A 187 4.50 2.06 -16.99
C MET A 187 3.86 1.38 -18.21
N HIS A 188 4.55 1.32 -19.37
CA HIS A 188 4.01 0.73 -20.60
C HIS A 188 4.43 -0.73 -20.82
N ASN A 189 5.38 -1.26 -20.07
CA ASN A 189 5.87 -2.63 -20.23
C ASN A 189 5.23 -3.65 -19.26
N THR A 190 4.31 -3.21 -18.39
CA THR A 190 3.60 -4.05 -17.42
C THR A 190 2.11 -4.27 -17.76
N ALA A 191 1.70 -3.88 -18.97
CA ALA A 191 0.35 -4.11 -19.48
C ALA A 191 0.28 -5.34 -20.41
#